data_8af363b539eacfe6591d3e23360f2016
#
_entry.id   8af363b539eacfe6591d3e23360f2016
#
_cell.length_a   1.000
_cell.length_b   1.000
_cell.length_c   1.000
_cell.angle_alpha   90.00
_cell.angle_beta   90.00
_cell.angle_gamma   90.00
#
_symmetry.space_group_name_H-M   'P 1'
#
loop_
_entity.id
_entity.type
_entity.pdbx_description
1 polymer ?
#
loop_
_entity_poly.entity_id
_entity_poly.type
_entity_poly.pdbx_seq_one_letter_code
_entity_poly.pdbx_strand_id
1 'polypeptide(L)'
;MDLLVALTAIGFTEYEAKVYLALLRDHPATGYQLGKQAGIPRSMVYEALGRLHARGAALKTDEQGGSLYRPIPPEVLLSRHEQEQQRLVQTLRDGLSTLYTARDEDRLWSISGRTSVLAYAAQMLQRAAGEVLLVLADPDLEALRAEIVQACGRGLAISTLLTGAATLDCGRVARHPPLESQLQGLTGMLVVVVDRDEALIASTDADMLATITSNRNLVLIARQFVWMELFTQRISSRLGADLLARLDPDDRKIFDHAFADSSNSK
;
A
#
# COMPACT_ATOMS: atom_id res chain seq x y z
N MET A 1 -17.37 10.62 8.36
CA MET A 1 -16.22 11.52 8.54
C MET A 1 -16.76 12.92 8.79
N ASP A 2 -16.29 13.62 9.83
CA ASP A 2 -16.74 14.97 10.15
C ASP A 2 -16.20 15.97 9.10
N LEU A 3 -17.09 16.81 8.56
CA LEU A 3 -16.74 17.82 7.55
C LEU A 3 -15.70 18.83 8.06
N LEU A 4 -15.70 19.11 9.35
CA LEU A 4 -14.69 19.97 9.96
C LEU A 4 -13.29 19.36 9.86
N VAL A 5 -13.17 18.07 10.20
CA VAL A 5 -11.91 17.32 10.10
C VAL A 5 -11.46 17.23 8.63
N ALA A 6 -12.38 17.00 7.71
CA ALA A 6 -12.06 16.93 6.30
C ALA A 6 -11.55 18.27 5.75
N LEU A 7 -12.18 19.41 6.10
CA LEU A 7 -11.72 20.74 5.72
C LEU A 7 -10.35 21.07 6.31
N THR A 8 -10.09 20.70 7.56
CA THR A 8 -8.76 20.90 8.15
C THR A 8 -7.69 20.07 7.46
N ALA A 9 -8.00 18.86 7.03
CA ALA A 9 -7.07 18.02 6.29
C ALA A 9 -6.65 18.63 4.92
N ILE A 10 -7.51 19.45 4.30
CA ILE A 10 -7.16 20.19 3.07
C ILE A 10 -6.62 21.60 3.35
N GLY A 11 -6.19 21.87 4.59
CA GLY A 11 -5.44 23.07 4.96
C GLY A 11 -6.27 24.26 5.45
N PHE A 12 -7.55 24.06 5.83
CA PHE A 12 -8.29 25.08 6.57
C PHE A 12 -7.88 25.04 8.04
N THR A 13 -7.82 26.19 8.69
CA THR A 13 -7.80 26.22 10.16
C THR A 13 -9.18 25.83 10.70
N GLU A 14 -9.24 25.41 11.95
CA GLU A 14 -10.51 25.06 12.60
C GLU A 14 -11.54 26.21 12.53
N TYR A 15 -11.09 27.44 12.72
CA TYR A 15 -11.97 28.61 12.64
C TYR A 15 -12.41 28.91 11.21
N GLU A 16 -11.53 28.79 10.22
CA GLU A 16 -11.90 28.92 8.81
C GLU A 16 -12.94 27.87 8.42
N ALA A 17 -12.74 26.60 8.81
CA ALA A 17 -13.69 25.54 8.54
C ALA A 17 -15.06 25.80 9.19
N LYS A 18 -15.09 26.20 10.49
CA LYS A 18 -16.34 26.54 11.18
C LYS A 18 -17.07 27.70 10.52
N VAL A 19 -16.36 28.78 10.15
CA VAL A 19 -16.95 29.95 9.50
C VAL A 19 -17.44 29.59 8.10
N TYR A 20 -16.69 28.81 7.33
CA TYR A 20 -17.10 28.37 6.00
C TYR A 20 -18.35 27.49 6.06
N LEU A 21 -18.42 26.55 6.99
CA LEU A 21 -19.61 25.71 7.20
C LEU A 21 -20.84 26.51 7.63
N ALA A 22 -20.65 27.55 8.48
CA ALA A 22 -21.73 28.46 8.85
C ALA A 22 -22.22 29.27 7.63
N LEU A 23 -21.26 29.75 6.82
CA LEU A 23 -21.55 30.54 5.63
C LEU A 23 -22.29 29.72 4.54
N LEU A 24 -21.99 28.41 4.43
CA LEU A 24 -22.71 27.51 3.52
C LEU A 24 -24.18 27.32 3.93
N ARG A 25 -24.48 27.40 5.23
CA ARG A 25 -25.85 27.22 5.75
C ARG A 25 -26.72 28.46 5.59
N ASP A 26 -26.09 29.65 5.74
CA ASP A 26 -26.79 30.92 5.72
C ASP A 26 -25.90 31.97 5.05
N HIS A 27 -26.31 32.39 3.85
CA HIS A 27 -25.61 33.43 3.07
C HIS A 27 -26.60 34.21 2.19
N PRO A 28 -26.36 35.51 1.93
CA PRO A 28 -25.22 36.29 2.44
C PRO A 28 -25.38 36.65 3.92
N ALA A 29 -24.25 36.67 4.66
CA ALA A 29 -24.27 36.92 6.10
C ALA A 29 -23.15 37.90 6.51
N THR A 30 -23.39 38.61 7.62
CA THR A 30 -22.38 39.45 8.22
C THR A 30 -21.44 38.63 9.11
N GLY A 31 -20.23 39.17 9.40
CA GLY A 31 -19.30 38.50 10.32
C GLY A 31 -19.90 38.33 11.74
N TYR A 32 -20.80 39.23 12.17
CA TYR A 32 -21.50 39.10 13.46
C TYR A 32 -22.44 37.85 13.46
N GLN A 33 -23.27 37.71 12.43
CA GLN A 33 -24.17 36.54 12.28
C GLN A 33 -23.38 35.24 12.26
N LEU A 34 -22.32 35.16 11.45
CA LEU A 34 -21.46 34.00 11.35
C LEU A 34 -20.78 33.64 12.67
N GLY A 35 -20.32 34.63 13.45
CA GLY A 35 -19.74 34.40 14.76
C GLY A 35 -20.71 33.78 15.74
N LYS A 36 -21.97 34.22 15.72
CA LYS A 36 -23.03 33.65 16.55
C LYS A 36 -23.37 32.23 16.16
N GLN A 37 -23.46 31.96 14.83
CA GLN A 37 -23.78 30.62 14.33
C GLN A 37 -22.66 29.63 14.54
N ALA A 38 -21.40 30.05 14.33
CA ALA A 38 -20.23 29.19 14.46
C ALA A 38 -19.76 29.03 15.92
N GLY A 39 -20.30 29.81 16.87
CA GLY A 39 -19.86 29.80 18.26
C GLY A 39 -18.42 30.32 18.46
N ILE A 40 -17.99 31.29 17.63
CA ILE A 40 -16.61 31.78 17.60
C ILE A 40 -16.54 33.23 18.05
N PRO A 41 -15.50 33.64 18.82
CA PRO A 41 -15.28 35.02 19.18
C PRO A 41 -15.21 35.96 17.99
N ARG A 42 -15.75 37.16 18.10
CA ARG A 42 -15.87 38.12 16.97
C ARG A 42 -14.54 38.41 16.29
N SER A 43 -13.46 38.58 17.03
CA SER A 43 -12.12 38.80 16.47
C SER A 43 -11.67 37.69 15.56
N MET A 44 -11.88 36.44 15.98
CA MET A 44 -11.49 35.24 15.24
C MET A 44 -12.32 35.03 13.95
N VAL A 45 -13.61 35.44 13.97
CA VAL A 45 -14.48 35.38 12.81
C VAL A 45 -13.97 36.28 11.67
N TYR A 46 -13.64 37.53 11.99
CA TYR A 46 -13.16 38.46 10.97
C TYR A 46 -11.77 38.05 10.44
N GLU A 47 -10.93 37.50 11.27
CA GLU A 47 -9.66 36.91 10.85
C GLU A 47 -9.88 35.73 9.91
N ALA A 48 -10.75 34.78 10.28
CA ALA A 48 -11.10 33.66 9.44
C ALA A 48 -11.72 34.08 8.12
N LEU A 49 -12.65 35.07 8.11
CA LEU A 49 -13.24 35.61 6.91
C LEU A 49 -12.21 36.30 5.99
N GLY A 50 -11.25 37.01 6.58
CA GLY A 50 -10.14 37.60 5.84
C GLY A 50 -9.30 36.55 5.12
N ARG A 51 -8.97 35.46 5.82
CA ARG A 51 -8.23 34.32 5.24
C ARG A 51 -9.04 33.56 4.20
N LEU A 52 -10.34 33.30 4.45
CA LEU A 52 -11.23 32.66 3.48
C LEU A 52 -11.38 33.51 2.21
N HIS A 53 -11.45 34.83 2.35
CA HIS A 53 -11.49 35.74 1.21
C HIS A 53 -10.15 35.74 0.44
N ALA A 54 -9.02 35.83 1.15
CA ALA A 54 -7.69 35.83 0.55
C ALA A 54 -7.40 34.55 -0.24
N ARG A 55 -7.85 33.37 0.26
CA ARG A 55 -7.73 32.10 -0.48
C ARG A 55 -8.89 31.87 -1.46
N GLY A 56 -9.78 32.86 -1.65
CA GLY A 56 -10.90 32.79 -2.57
C GLY A 56 -11.93 31.70 -2.25
N ALA A 57 -12.10 31.38 -0.97
CA ALA A 57 -13.17 30.49 -0.48
C ALA A 57 -14.45 31.25 -0.11
N ALA A 58 -14.36 32.56 0.09
CA ALA A 58 -15.50 33.46 0.31
C ALA A 58 -15.38 34.73 -0.51
N LEU A 59 -16.51 35.28 -0.92
CA LEU A 59 -16.61 36.60 -1.54
C LEU A 59 -17.12 37.60 -0.48
N LYS A 60 -16.67 38.85 -0.60
CA LYS A 60 -17.04 39.97 0.26
C LYS A 60 -17.65 41.08 -0.58
N THR A 61 -18.71 41.71 -0.07
CA THR A 61 -19.24 42.98 -0.57
C THR A 61 -19.42 43.92 0.59
N ASP A 62 -19.22 45.24 0.35
CA ASP A 62 -19.42 46.24 1.36
C ASP A 62 -20.71 47.02 1.02
N GLU A 63 -21.65 47.04 1.95
CA GLU A 63 -22.93 47.75 1.86
C GLU A 63 -23.06 48.82 2.96
N GLN A 64 -24.10 49.65 2.90
CA GLN A 64 -24.31 50.75 3.86
C GLN A 64 -24.47 50.27 5.35
N GLY A 65 -24.75 48.98 5.54
CA GLY A 65 -24.90 48.33 6.84
C GLY A 65 -23.70 47.50 7.30
N GLY A 66 -22.62 47.43 6.53
CA GLY A 66 -21.42 46.64 6.83
C GLY A 66 -21.06 45.62 5.73
N SER A 67 -20.03 44.84 5.98
CA SER A 67 -19.57 43.82 5.02
C SER A 67 -20.44 42.56 5.05
N LEU A 68 -20.91 42.14 3.91
CA LEU A 68 -21.58 40.86 3.68
C LEU A 68 -20.65 39.86 3.01
N TYR A 69 -20.81 38.62 3.39
CA TYR A 69 -20.01 37.52 2.87
C TYR A 69 -20.91 36.44 2.26
N ARG A 70 -20.42 35.81 1.19
CA ARG A 70 -21.01 34.58 0.65
C ARG A 70 -19.93 33.56 0.36
N PRO A 71 -20.22 32.26 0.45
CA PRO A 71 -19.23 31.22 0.14
C PRO A 71 -19.03 31.14 -1.36
N ILE A 72 -17.86 30.67 -1.77
CA ILE A 72 -17.70 30.04 -3.09
C ILE A 72 -18.39 28.67 -3.03
N PRO A 73 -19.10 28.25 -4.09
CA PRO A 73 -19.72 26.93 -4.12
C PRO A 73 -18.69 25.83 -3.79
N PRO A 74 -19.06 24.84 -2.98
CA PRO A 74 -18.13 23.76 -2.57
C PRO A 74 -17.45 23.07 -3.72
N GLU A 75 -18.18 22.78 -4.80
CA GLU A 75 -17.63 22.13 -6.00
C GLU A 75 -16.52 22.95 -6.66
N VAL A 76 -16.70 24.27 -6.75
CA VAL A 76 -15.69 25.17 -7.31
C VAL A 76 -14.45 25.22 -6.42
N LEU A 77 -14.65 25.27 -5.10
CA LEU A 77 -13.56 25.28 -4.13
C LEU A 77 -12.76 23.98 -4.18
N LEU A 78 -13.46 22.82 -4.17
CA LEU A 78 -12.84 21.50 -4.18
C LEU A 78 -12.13 21.22 -5.50
N SER A 79 -12.74 21.53 -6.65
CA SER A 79 -12.10 21.37 -7.96
C SER A 79 -10.82 22.20 -8.09
N ARG A 80 -10.82 23.42 -7.58
CA ARG A 80 -9.60 24.24 -7.56
C ARG A 80 -8.52 23.66 -6.68
N HIS A 81 -8.89 23.17 -5.48
CA HIS A 81 -7.94 22.53 -4.58
C HIS A 81 -7.33 21.27 -5.21
N GLU A 82 -8.16 20.44 -5.84
CA GLU A 82 -7.69 19.25 -6.56
C GLU A 82 -6.69 19.60 -7.67
N GLN A 83 -6.99 20.62 -8.48
CA GLN A 83 -6.08 21.09 -9.52
C GLN A 83 -4.75 21.61 -8.97
N GLU A 84 -4.78 22.35 -7.85
CA GLU A 84 -3.58 22.85 -7.19
C GLU A 84 -2.73 21.67 -6.66
N GLN A 85 -3.35 20.67 -6.04
CA GLN A 85 -2.66 19.47 -5.56
C GLN A 85 -2.06 18.67 -6.73
N GLN A 86 -2.80 18.49 -7.81
CA GLN A 86 -2.30 17.80 -9.00
C GLN A 86 -1.08 18.51 -9.61
N ARG A 87 -1.12 19.84 -9.71
CA ARG A 87 0.03 20.63 -10.19
C ARG A 87 1.24 20.50 -9.29
N LEU A 88 1.03 20.55 -7.96
CA LEU A 88 2.12 20.40 -6.99
C LEU A 88 2.76 19.01 -7.10
N VAL A 89 1.93 17.96 -7.16
CA VAL A 89 2.40 16.56 -7.33
C VAL A 89 3.18 16.43 -8.65
N GLN A 90 2.70 17.02 -9.74
CA GLN A 90 3.40 16.97 -11.03
C GLN A 90 4.75 17.69 -10.97
N THR A 91 4.80 18.89 -10.39
CA THR A 91 6.05 19.65 -10.22
C THR A 91 7.08 18.86 -9.39
N LEU A 92 6.61 18.23 -8.29
CA LEU A 92 7.46 17.39 -7.46
C LEU A 92 7.94 16.15 -8.22
N ARG A 93 7.06 15.50 -8.99
CA ARG A 93 7.42 14.34 -9.80
C ARG A 93 8.51 14.69 -10.81
N ASP A 94 8.35 15.78 -11.55
CA ASP A 94 9.32 16.21 -12.54
C ASP A 94 10.66 16.62 -11.90
N GLY A 95 10.62 17.37 -10.80
CA GLY A 95 11.81 17.80 -10.08
C GLY A 95 12.56 16.66 -9.39
N LEU A 96 11.83 15.78 -8.68
CA LEU A 96 12.45 14.69 -7.94
C LEU A 96 12.98 13.58 -8.86
N SER A 97 12.33 13.33 -10.00
CA SER A 97 12.81 12.33 -10.97
C SER A 97 14.17 12.70 -11.56
N THR A 98 14.47 13.99 -11.71
CA THR A 98 15.80 14.45 -12.19
C THR A 98 16.90 14.30 -11.14
N LEU A 99 16.54 14.30 -9.85
CA LEU A 99 17.48 14.15 -8.73
C LEU A 99 17.71 12.68 -8.38
N TYR A 100 16.72 11.83 -8.66
CA TYR A 100 16.80 10.41 -8.36
C TYR A 100 17.57 9.68 -9.45
N THR A 101 18.80 9.30 -9.11
CA THR A 101 19.60 8.38 -9.94
C THR A 101 19.51 7.00 -9.30
N ALA A 102 18.83 6.08 -10.00
CA ALA A 102 18.85 4.68 -9.59
C ALA A 102 20.28 4.18 -9.68
N ARG A 103 20.90 3.90 -8.55
CA ARG A 103 22.20 3.21 -8.50
C ARG A 103 21.90 1.73 -8.35
N ASP A 104 22.50 0.94 -9.21
CA ASP A 104 22.51 -0.52 -9.09
C ASP A 104 23.42 -0.85 -7.89
N GLU A 105 22.84 -0.90 -6.70
CA GLU A 105 23.60 -1.16 -5.49
C GLU A 105 23.35 -2.59 -5.06
N ASP A 106 24.44 -3.39 -5.03
CA ASP A 106 24.48 -4.76 -4.46
C ASP A 106 24.21 -4.79 -2.94
N ARG A 107 23.31 -3.93 -2.47
CA ARG A 107 22.99 -3.76 -1.05
C ARG A 107 21.71 -4.45 -0.67
N LEU A 108 21.63 -4.74 0.64
CA LEU A 108 20.38 -5.16 1.28
C LEU A 108 19.74 -3.94 1.91
N TRP A 109 18.53 -3.64 1.50
CA TRP A 109 17.73 -2.58 2.09
C TRP A 109 16.69 -3.20 3.02
N SER A 110 16.40 -2.54 4.12
CA SER A 110 15.35 -2.98 5.04
C SER A 110 14.21 -1.98 5.08
N ILE A 111 12.99 -2.49 5.16
CA ILE A 111 11.78 -1.72 5.39
C ILE A 111 10.97 -2.41 6.49
N SER A 112 10.41 -1.63 7.43
CA SER A 112 9.67 -2.14 8.57
C SER A 112 8.23 -1.63 8.59
N GLY A 113 7.38 -2.40 9.24
CA GLY A 113 5.96 -2.12 9.39
C GLY A 113 5.12 -2.67 8.23
N ARG A 114 4.06 -3.41 8.58
CA ARG A 114 3.19 -4.11 7.63
C ARG A 114 2.68 -3.22 6.49
N THR A 115 2.20 -2.03 6.81
CA THR A 115 1.68 -1.09 5.80
C THR A 115 2.74 -0.69 4.77
N SER A 116 3.96 -0.40 5.23
CA SER A 116 5.07 0.00 4.36
C SER A 116 5.55 -1.15 3.48
N VAL A 117 5.68 -2.34 4.07
CA VAL A 117 6.11 -3.55 3.34
C VAL A 117 5.10 -3.93 2.26
N LEU A 118 3.80 -3.96 2.58
CA LEU A 118 2.75 -4.27 1.60
C LEU A 118 2.64 -3.19 0.53
N ALA A 119 2.79 -1.91 0.88
CA ALA A 119 2.80 -0.83 -0.10
C ALA A 119 3.98 -0.97 -1.08
N TYR A 120 5.16 -1.35 -0.59
CA TYR A 120 6.32 -1.60 -1.44
C TYR A 120 6.11 -2.82 -2.34
N ALA A 121 5.59 -3.93 -1.80
CA ALA A 121 5.23 -5.12 -2.58
C ALA A 121 4.21 -4.80 -3.69
N ALA A 122 3.18 -3.99 -3.38
CA ALA A 122 2.22 -3.51 -4.35
C ALA A 122 2.88 -2.70 -5.48
N GLN A 123 3.82 -1.81 -5.16
CA GLN A 123 4.58 -1.06 -6.15
C GLN A 123 5.45 -1.97 -7.02
N MET A 124 6.10 -3.01 -6.46
CA MET A 124 6.83 -4.01 -7.24
C MET A 124 5.91 -4.69 -8.25
N LEU A 125 4.72 -5.13 -7.81
CA LEU A 125 3.71 -5.74 -8.69
C LEU A 125 3.25 -4.79 -9.80
N GLN A 126 3.02 -3.52 -9.50
CA GLN A 126 2.57 -2.52 -10.46
C GLN A 126 3.60 -2.25 -11.56
N ARG A 127 4.89 -2.21 -11.21
CA ARG A 127 5.98 -1.94 -12.18
C ARG A 127 6.51 -3.17 -12.90
N ALA A 128 6.16 -4.39 -12.44
CA ALA A 128 6.58 -5.63 -13.08
C ALA A 128 6.17 -5.67 -14.55
N ALA A 129 7.08 -6.12 -15.41
CA ALA A 129 6.93 -6.14 -16.87
C ALA A 129 6.91 -7.55 -17.48
N GLY A 130 7.43 -8.57 -16.80
CA GLY A 130 7.56 -9.92 -17.35
C GLY A 130 7.12 -11.04 -16.40
N GLU A 131 7.84 -11.25 -15.32
CA GLU A 131 7.64 -12.39 -14.41
C GLU A 131 7.42 -11.93 -12.97
N VAL A 132 6.48 -12.57 -12.28
CA VAL A 132 6.24 -12.37 -10.84
C VAL A 132 6.20 -13.72 -10.14
N LEU A 133 7.02 -13.87 -9.08
CA LEU A 133 7.01 -15.05 -8.22
C LEU A 133 6.63 -14.61 -6.80
N LEU A 134 5.71 -15.34 -6.18
CA LEU A 134 5.11 -14.98 -4.90
C LEU A 134 5.10 -16.18 -3.95
N VAL A 135 5.38 -15.90 -2.67
CA VAL A 135 5.01 -16.75 -1.53
C VAL A 135 4.14 -15.91 -0.61
N LEU A 136 2.91 -16.35 -0.37
CA LEU A 136 1.90 -15.56 0.34
C LEU A 136 1.10 -16.40 1.33
N ALA A 137 0.95 -15.87 2.54
CA ALA A 137 -0.07 -16.30 3.49
C ALA A 137 -1.41 -15.59 3.19
N ASP A 138 -2.51 -16.10 3.76
CA ASP A 138 -3.85 -15.56 3.49
C ASP A 138 -3.99 -14.06 3.72
N PRO A 139 -3.49 -13.45 4.82
CA PRO A 139 -3.62 -12.03 5.06
C PRO A 139 -2.87 -11.15 4.03
N ASP A 140 -1.75 -11.68 3.49
CA ASP A 140 -0.92 -10.97 2.52
C ASP A 140 -1.50 -11.09 1.11
N LEU A 141 -2.05 -12.27 0.79
CA LEU A 141 -2.81 -12.47 -0.43
C LEU A 141 -4.00 -11.51 -0.52
N GLU A 142 -4.79 -11.40 0.56
CA GLU A 142 -5.94 -10.50 0.56
C GLU A 142 -5.52 -9.02 0.41
N ALA A 143 -4.42 -8.63 1.05
CA ALA A 143 -3.90 -7.27 0.96
C ALA A 143 -3.36 -6.91 -0.43
N LEU A 144 -2.81 -7.89 -1.18
CA LEU A 144 -2.18 -7.68 -2.50
C LEU A 144 -3.04 -8.22 -3.66
N ARG A 145 -4.24 -8.74 -3.38
CA ARG A 145 -5.09 -9.40 -4.37
C ARG A 145 -5.39 -8.52 -5.59
N ALA A 146 -5.70 -7.25 -5.36
CA ALA A 146 -6.04 -6.32 -6.44
C ALA A 146 -4.88 -6.12 -7.42
N GLU A 147 -3.67 -5.92 -6.90
CA GLU A 147 -2.45 -5.73 -7.69
C GLU A 147 -2.04 -7.00 -8.43
N ILE A 148 -2.21 -8.17 -7.80
CA ILE A 148 -1.92 -9.47 -8.42
C ILE A 148 -2.88 -9.70 -9.59
N VAL A 149 -4.18 -9.48 -9.40
CA VAL A 149 -5.18 -9.63 -10.48
C VAL A 149 -4.93 -8.64 -11.61
N GLN A 150 -4.58 -7.39 -11.28
CA GLN A 150 -4.20 -6.39 -12.27
C GLN A 150 -2.94 -6.80 -13.06
N ALA A 151 -1.94 -7.35 -12.38
CA ALA A 151 -0.72 -7.86 -13.01
C ALA A 151 -1.02 -9.07 -13.94
N CYS A 152 -1.93 -9.97 -13.52
CA CYS A 152 -2.45 -11.04 -14.39
C CYS A 152 -3.13 -10.47 -15.64
N GLY A 153 -3.96 -9.44 -15.49
CA GLY A 153 -4.66 -8.77 -16.59
C GLY A 153 -3.70 -8.12 -17.60
N ARG A 154 -2.49 -7.75 -17.18
CA ARG A 154 -1.42 -7.27 -18.06
C ARG A 154 -0.69 -8.38 -18.82
N GLY A 155 -1.00 -9.65 -18.57
CA GLY A 155 -0.39 -10.80 -19.24
C GLY A 155 0.97 -11.23 -18.65
N LEU A 156 1.31 -10.83 -17.42
CA LEU A 156 2.54 -11.22 -16.76
C LEU A 156 2.54 -12.72 -16.40
N ALA A 157 3.73 -13.33 -16.42
CA ALA A 157 3.93 -14.70 -15.98
C ALA A 157 3.95 -14.78 -14.45
N ILE A 158 2.77 -14.95 -13.83
CA ILE A 158 2.64 -15.02 -12.37
C ILE A 158 2.67 -16.46 -11.88
N SER A 159 3.48 -16.72 -10.85
CA SER A 159 3.58 -18.01 -10.17
C SER A 159 3.53 -17.78 -8.66
N THR A 160 2.54 -18.37 -7.98
CA THR A 160 2.26 -18.13 -6.58
C THR A 160 2.25 -19.41 -5.77
N LEU A 161 3.04 -19.46 -4.70
CA LEU A 161 2.96 -20.45 -3.65
C LEU A 161 2.10 -19.90 -2.51
N LEU A 162 0.97 -20.55 -2.23
CA LEU A 162 0.09 -20.19 -1.11
C LEU A 162 0.43 -21.08 0.09
N THR A 163 0.61 -20.47 1.25
CA THR A 163 0.89 -21.15 2.51
C THR A 163 -0.33 -21.22 3.44
N GLY A 164 -1.48 -20.71 2.99
CA GLY A 164 -2.75 -20.69 3.70
C GLY A 164 -3.88 -21.42 2.96
N ALA A 165 -5.13 -21.10 3.34
CA ALA A 165 -6.34 -21.72 2.79
C ALA A 165 -6.97 -20.89 1.65
N ALA A 166 -6.66 -19.61 1.53
CA ALA A 166 -7.21 -18.72 0.52
C ALA A 166 -6.89 -19.17 -0.93
N THR A 167 -7.70 -18.77 -1.89
CA THR A 167 -7.56 -19.15 -3.30
C THR A 167 -7.20 -17.94 -4.15
N LEU A 168 -6.48 -18.23 -5.24
CA LEU A 168 -6.15 -17.26 -6.27
C LEU A 168 -6.40 -17.90 -7.63
N ASP A 169 -7.25 -17.27 -8.44
CA ASP A 169 -7.72 -17.80 -9.72
C ASP A 169 -6.91 -17.27 -10.92
N CYS A 170 -5.73 -16.75 -10.69
CA CYS A 170 -4.87 -16.25 -11.77
C CYS A 170 -3.43 -16.73 -11.64
N GLY A 171 -2.78 -16.92 -12.79
CA GLY A 171 -1.41 -17.39 -12.87
C GLY A 171 -1.25 -18.90 -12.58
N ARG A 172 -0.03 -19.30 -12.24
CA ARG A 172 0.29 -20.67 -11.81
C ARG A 172 0.27 -20.68 -10.29
N VAL A 173 -0.66 -21.42 -9.72
CA VAL A 173 -0.80 -21.50 -8.26
C VAL A 173 -0.43 -22.92 -7.80
N ALA A 174 0.36 -23.01 -6.76
CA ALA A 174 0.54 -24.21 -5.95
C ALA A 174 0.26 -23.86 -4.48
N ARG A 175 -0.13 -24.88 -3.72
CA ARG A 175 -0.39 -24.73 -2.30
C ARG A 175 0.59 -25.59 -1.53
N HIS A 176 1.25 -24.99 -0.56
CA HIS A 176 2.05 -25.72 0.39
C HIS A 176 1.15 -26.29 1.49
N PRO A 177 1.25 -27.59 1.84
CA PRO A 177 0.46 -28.15 2.92
C PRO A 177 0.65 -27.39 4.23
N PRO A 178 -0.42 -27.10 4.99
CA PRO A 178 -0.33 -26.23 6.18
C PRO A 178 0.66 -26.71 7.23
N LEU A 179 0.71 -28.03 7.48
CA LEU A 179 1.64 -28.60 8.46
C LEU A 179 3.09 -28.46 8.02
N GLU A 180 3.39 -28.72 6.75
CA GLU A 180 4.73 -28.58 6.18
C GLU A 180 5.15 -27.11 6.13
N SER A 181 4.24 -26.19 5.78
CA SER A 181 4.48 -24.74 5.82
C SER A 181 4.89 -24.28 7.21
N GLN A 182 4.23 -24.79 8.24
CA GLN A 182 4.53 -24.47 9.62
C GLN A 182 5.91 -25.00 10.05
N LEU A 183 6.21 -26.24 9.69
CA LEU A 183 7.50 -26.88 10.02
C LEU A 183 8.68 -26.20 9.32
N GLN A 184 8.48 -25.73 8.09
CA GLN A 184 9.51 -25.03 7.31
C GLN A 184 9.57 -23.52 7.59
N GLY A 185 8.74 -22.99 8.49
CA GLY A 185 8.67 -21.56 8.78
C GLY A 185 8.13 -20.71 7.64
N LEU A 186 7.47 -21.32 6.64
CA LEU A 186 6.93 -20.60 5.48
C LEU A 186 5.61 -19.87 5.75
N THR A 187 4.89 -20.27 6.80
CA THR A 187 3.60 -19.66 7.18
C THR A 187 3.71 -18.19 7.57
N GLY A 188 4.90 -17.75 7.96
CA GLY A 188 5.21 -16.36 8.31
C GLY A 188 6.09 -15.65 7.27
N MET A 189 6.13 -16.11 6.03
CA MET A 189 6.95 -15.49 4.98
C MET A 189 6.10 -14.82 3.90
N LEU A 190 6.52 -13.61 3.54
CA LEU A 190 6.12 -12.93 2.31
C LEU A 190 7.33 -12.84 1.39
N VAL A 191 7.25 -13.42 0.21
CA VAL A 191 8.28 -13.30 -0.82
C VAL A 191 7.66 -12.74 -2.09
N VAL A 192 8.28 -11.70 -2.64
CA VAL A 192 7.93 -11.11 -3.95
C VAL A 192 9.21 -11.00 -4.76
N VAL A 193 9.25 -11.65 -5.92
CA VAL A 193 10.34 -11.51 -6.89
C VAL A 193 9.75 -11.02 -8.19
N VAL A 194 10.32 -9.96 -8.78
CA VAL A 194 9.85 -9.37 -10.04
C VAL A 194 10.98 -9.30 -11.05
N ASP A 195 10.68 -9.69 -12.28
CA ASP A 195 11.49 -9.51 -13.51
C ASP A 195 12.95 -10.01 -13.42
N ARG A 196 13.29 -10.81 -12.42
CA ARG A 196 14.66 -11.25 -12.08
C ARG A 196 15.59 -10.12 -11.63
N ASP A 197 15.04 -8.97 -11.31
CA ASP A 197 15.78 -7.75 -11.01
C ASP A 197 15.68 -7.35 -9.55
N GLU A 198 14.58 -7.73 -8.86
CA GLU A 198 14.36 -7.34 -7.48
C GLU A 198 13.64 -8.44 -6.70
N ALA A 199 14.03 -8.62 -5.46
CA ALA A 199 13.38 -9.49 -4.49
C ALA A 199 13.08 -8.75 -3.19
N LEU A 200 11.87 -8.97 -2.65
CA LEU A 200 11.47 -8.60 -1.30
C LEU A 200 11.19 -9.89 -0.54
N ILE A 201 11.81 -10.02 0.63
CA ILE A 201 11.62 -11.14 1.54
C ILE A 201 11.30 -10.58 2.92
N ALA A 202 10.14 -10.92 3.46
CA ALA A 202 9.70 -10.46 4.77
C ALA A 202 9.28 -11.62 5.66
N SER A 203 9.52 -11.47 6.97
CA SER A 203 8.83 -12.25 8.00
C SER A 203 7.56 -11.49 8.42
N THR A 204 6.45 -12.24 8.57
CA THR A 204 5.15 -11.64 8.91
C THR A 204 4.88 -11.61 10.42
N ASP A 205 5.94 -11.64 11.22
CA ASP A 205 5.87 -11.48 12.68
C ASP A 205 5.35 -10.07 13.06
N ALA A 206 5.09 -9.83 14.34
CA ALA A 206 4.41 -8.64 14.85
C ALA A 206 4.95 -7.29 14.32
N ASP A 207 6.26 -7.21 14.04
CA ASP A 207 6.95 -6.02 13.54
C ASP A 207 7.40 -6.16 12.07
N MET A 208 6.65 -6.87 11.24
CA MET A 208 6.96 -7.19 9.86
C MET A 208 8.18 -6.44 9.29
N LEU A 209 9.32 -7.14 9.20
CA LEU A 209 10.56 -6.61 8.64
C LEU A 209 10.80 -7.26 7.28
N ALA A 210 11.02 -6.45 6.27
CA ALA A 210 11.37 -6.93 4.94
C ALA A 210 12.78 -6.54 4.55
N THR A 211 13.45 -7.44 3.86
CA THR A 211 14.70 -7.19 3.15
C THR A 211 14.41 -7.09 1.66
N ILE A 212 14.94 -6.04 1.03
CA ILE A 212 14.81 -5.77 -0.40
C ILE A 212 16.20 -5.80 -1.01
N THR A 213 16.34 -6.41 -2.17
CA THR A 213 17.62 -6.49 -2.87
C THR A 213 17.44 -6.54 -4.39
N SER A 214 18.34 -5.86 -5.11
CA SER A 214 18.57 -6.00 -6.54
C SER A 214 19.84 -6.79 -6.86
N ASN A 215 20.52 -7.35 -5.82
CA ASN A 215 21.67 -8.20 -6.04
C ASN A 215 21.30 -9.44 -6.85
N ARG A 216 21.86 -9.61 -8.03
CA ARG A 216 21.52 -10.67 -8.98
C ARG A 216 21.62 -12.08 -8.39
N ASN A 217 22.60 -12.34 -7.53
CA ASN A 217 22.78 -13.66 -6.93
C ASN A 217 21.68 -13.96 -5.90
N LEU A 218 21.33 -12.97 -5.08
CA LEU A 218 20.27 -13.14 -4.08
C LEU A 218 18.89 -13.20 -4.73
N VAL A 219 18.62 -12.40 -5.74
CA VAL A 219 17.40 -12.49 -6.54
C VAL A 219 17.29 -13.86 -7.22
N LEU A 220 18.40 -14.38 -7.76
CA LEU A 220 18.44 -15.74 -8.34
C LEU A 220 18.12 -16.81 -7.28
N ILE A 221 18.69 -16.72 -6.09
CA ILE A 221 18.42 -17.67 -4.98
C ILE A 221 16.95 -17.60 -4.57
N ALA A 222 16.40 -16.40 -4.33
CA ALA A 222 14.99 -16.21 -3.97
C ALA A 222 14.07 -16.78 -5.07
N ARG A 223 14.38 -16.51 -6.32
CA ARG A 223 13.66 -17.02 -7.47
C ARG A 223 13.69 -18.56 -7.54
N GLN A 224 14.86 -19.16 -7.39
CA GLN A 224 15.03 -20.61 -7.40
C GLN A 224 14.28 -21.28 -6.25
N PHE A 225 14.32 -20.69 -5.07
CA PHE A 225 13.55 -21.14 -3.91
C PHE A 225 12.05 -21.24 -4.24
N VAL A 226 11.43 -20.15 -4.71
CA VAL A 226 10.01 -20.15 -5.06
C VAL A 226 9.70 -21.15 -6.19
N TRP A 227 10.57 -21.25 -7.20
CA TRP A 227 10.41 -22.19 -8.31
C TRP A 227 10.47 -23.65 -7.85
N MET A 228 11.44 -23.99 -7.02
CA MET A 228 11.61 -25.34 -6.50
C MET A 228 10.41 -25.75 -5.64
N GLU A 229 9.95 -24.86 -4.77
CA GLU A 229 8.76 -25.11 -3.96
C GLU A 229 7.51 -25.33 -4.81
N LEU A 230 7.26 -24.46 -5.77
CA LEU A 230 6.16 -24.62 -6.74
C LEU A 230 6.24 -25.95 -7.50
N PHE A 231 7.42 -26.30 -7.96
CA PHE A 231 7.65 -27.54 -8.71
C PHE A 231 7.40 -28.75 -7.81
N THR A 232 7.96 -28.77 -6.63
CA THR A 232 7.81 -29.85 -5.63
C THR A 232 6.35 -30.05 -5.29
N GLN A 233 5.62 -28.98 -4.96
CA GLN A 233 4.20 -29.07 -4.59
C GLN A 233 3.32 -29.55 -5.77
N ARG A 234 3.62 -29.13 -7.00
CA ARG A 234 2.88 -29.61 -8.18
C ARG A 234 3.14 -31.07 -8.49
N ILE A 235 4.38 -31.54 -8.28
CA ILE A 235 4.71 -32.96 -8.46
C ILE A 235 4.03 -33.79 -7.36
N SER A 236 4.19 -33.39 -6.08
CA SER A 236 3.58 -34.07 -4.95
C SER A 236 2.05 -34.16 -5.08
N SER A 237 1.39 -33.10 -5.50
CA SER A 237 -0.06 -33.12 -5.71
C SER A 237 -0.54 -34.05 -6.82
N ARG A 238 0.32 -34.37 -7.81
CA ARG A 238 0.00 -35.28 -8.92
C ARG A 238 0.37 -36.72 -8.66
N LEU A 239 1.50 -36.95 -7.97
CA LEU A 239 2.05 -38.29 -7.74
C LEU A 239 1.60 -38.90 -6.42
N GLY A 240 1.09 -38.04 -5.48
CA GLY A 240 0.52 -38.47 -4.21
C GLY A 240 1.54 -39.19 -3.30
N ALA A 241 1.03 -40.03 -2.38
CA ALA A 241 1.84 -40.83 -1.44
C ALA A 241 2.82 -41.79 -2.13
N ASP A 242 2.61 -42.10 -3.40
CA ASP A 242 3.50 -42.94 -4.23
C ASP A 242 4.89 -42.33 -4.41
N LEU A 243 5.04 -41.00 -4.35
CA LEU A 243 6.35 -40.36 -4.49
C LEU A 243 7.28 -40.74 -3.36
N LEU A 244 6.82 -40.65 -2.11
CA LEU A 244 7.61 -41.01 -0.92
C LEU A 244 7.93 -42.50 -0.87
N ALA A 245 7.02 -43.34 -1.39
CA ALA A 245 7.24 -44.80 -1.46
C ALA A 245 8.30 -45.19 -2.53
N ARG A 246 8.57 -44.33 -3.49
CA ARG A 246 9.55 -44.55 -4.57
C ARG A 246 10.91 -43.92 -4.30
N LEU A 247 11.05 -43.13 -3.25
CA LEU A 247 12.35 -42.58 -2.85
C LEU A 247 13.25 -43.70 -2.37
N ASP A 248 14.52 -43.62 -2.76
CA ASP A 248 15.57 -44.46 -2.20
C ASP A 248 15.66 -44.19 -0.69
N PRO A 249 16.00 -45.20 0.16
CA PRO A 249 16.15 -45.02 1.60
C PRO A 249 17.11 -43.90 1.99
N ASP A 250 18.12 -43.58 1.20
CA ASP A 250 19.08 -42.50 1.46
C ASP A 250 18.49 -41.12 1.08
N ASP A 251 17.75 -41.01 0.00
CA ASP A 251 17.00 -39.81 -0.36
C ASP A 251 15.92 -39.50 0.68
N ARG A 252 15.30 -40.55 1.25
CA ARG A 252 14.32 -40.41 2.31
C ARG A 252 14.91 -39.83 3.59
N LYS A 253 16.16 -40.20 3.93
CA LYS A 253 16.89 -39.60 5.06
C LYS A 253 17.19 -38.13 4.86
N ILE A 254 17.53 -37.71 3.63
CA ILE A 254 17.75 -36.30 3.31
C ILE A 254 16.45 -35.50 3.53
N PHE A 255 15.32 -36.06 3.09
CA PHE A 255 14.01 -35.48 3.28
C PHE A 255 13.67 -35.39 4.78
N ASP A 256 13.86 -36.46 5.53
CA ASP A 256 13.60 -36.54 6.99
C ASP A 256 14.51 -35.59 7.79
N HIS A 257 15.78 -35.41 7.39
CA HIS A 257 16.71 -34.46 8.02
C HIS A 257 16.30 -32.99 7.81
N ALA A 258 15.82 -32.64 6.63
CA ALA A 258 15.35 -31.28 6.33
C ALA A 258 14.13 -30.87 7.22
N PHE A 259 13.39 -31.87 7.74
CA PHE A 259 12.22 -31.65 8.60
C PHE A 259 12.49 -31.84 10.11
N ALA A 260 13.60 -32.52 10.50
CA ALA A 260 13.89 -32.80 11.89
C ALA A 260 14.44 -31.62 12.70
N ASP A 261 15.18 -30.70 12.04
CA ASP A 261 15.82 -29.57 12.72
C ASP A 261 14.83 -28.48 13.17
N SER A 262 13.61 -28.44 12.59
CA SER A 262 12.58 -27.48 12.97
C SER A 262 11.85 -27.82 14.28
N SER A 263 12.00 -29.02 14.83
CA SER A 263 11.34 -29.44 16.07
C SER A 263 12.14 -29.15 17.35
N ASN A 264 13.37 -28.64 17.26
CA ASN A 264 14.28 -28.48 18.39
C ASN A 264 14.54 -27.03 18.81
N SER A 265 13.85 -26.05 18.24
CA SER A 265 13.86 -24.64 18.71
C SER A 265 12.59 -24.36 19.53
N LYS A 266 12.63 -24.73 20.81
CA LYS A 266 11.73 -24.18 21.83
C LYS A 266 12.51 -23.27 22.75
#